data_e92ce77b625706880c07cbec9c6fe57a
#
_entry.id   e92ce77b625706880c07cbec9c6fe57a
#
_cell.length_a   1.000
_cell.length_b   1.000
_cell.length_c   1.000
_cell.angle_alpha   90.00
_cell.angle_beta   90.00
_cell.angle_gamma   90.00
#
_symmetry.space_group_name_H-M   'P 1'
#
loop_
_entity.id
_entity.type
_entity.pdbx_description
1 polymer ?
#
loop_
_entity_poly.entity_id
_entity_poly.type
_entity_poly.pdbx_seq_one_letter_code
_entity_poly.pdbx_strand_id
1 'polypeptide(L)'
;MYSSPLHELFGGRAAEAVLLHLFHYGETHGRAVSRDFSVSLVSVQRQLERFERSGTLVCKRQGRTLVYSWNPKSRLAARLRDLVAVVHEGMSLQAKEALYPERR
;
A
#
# COMPACT_ATOMS: atom_id res chain seq x y z
N MET A 1 -14.70 -9.11 -4.69
CA MET A 1 -13.32 -8.61 -4.49
C MET A 1 -13.29 -7.11 -4.68
N TYR A 2 -12.71 -6.38 -3.74
CA TYR A 2 -12.67 -4.92 -3.82
C TYR A 2 -11.76 -4.45 -4.95
N SER A 3 -12.20 -3.45 -5.67
CA SER A 3 -11.42 -2.76 -6.69
C SER A 3 -11.67 -1.26 -6.60
N SER A 4 -10.67 -0.46 -6.89
CA SER A 4 -10.74 1.00 -6.80
C SER A 4 -10.11 1.63 -8.04
N PRO A 5 -10.27 2.95 -8.22
CA PRO A 5 -9.57 3.67 -9.30
C PRO A 5 -8.06 3.48 -9.30
N LEU A 6 -7.45 3.16 -8.16
CA LEU A 6 -6.00 2.92 -8.09
C LEU A 6 -5.57 1.76 -8.97
N HIS A 7 -6.44 0.75 -9.13
CA HIS A 7 -6.17 -0.38 -10.01
C HIS A 7 -5.90 0.11 -11.44
N GLU A 8 -6.76 0.98 -11.94
CA GLU A 8 -6.64 1.51 -13.30
C GLU A 8 -5.48 2.52 -13.41
N LEU A 9 -5.35 3.40 -12.41
CA LEU A 9 -4.33 4.45 -12.44
C LEU A 9 -2.91 3.89 -12.37
N PHE A 10 -2.68 2.83 -11.62
CA PHE A 10 -1.34 2.30 -11.38
C PHE A 10 -1.08 0.95 -12.03
N GLY A 11 -2.01 0.48 -12.84
CA GLY A 11 -1.79 -0.67 -13.70
C GLY A 11 -1.90 -2.02 -13.03
N GLY A 12 -2.67 -2.14 -11.95
CA GLY A 12 -2.92 -3.44 -11.40
C GLY A 12 -3.30 -3.49 -9.93
N ARG A 13 -3.72 -4.67 -9.52
CA ARG A 13 -4.20 -4.92 -8.17
C ARG A 13 -3.09 -4.87 -7.12
N ALA A 14 -1.87 -5.28 -7.47
CA ALA A 14 -0.76 -5.26 -6.51
C ALA A 14 -0.40 -3.82 -6.12
N ALA A 15 -0.37 -2.89 -7.08
CA ALA A 15 -0.12 -1.49 -6.81
C ALA A 15 -1.23 -0.89 -5.94
N GLU A 16 -2.48 -1.17 -6.28
CA GLU A 16 -3.64 -0.76 -5.49
C GLU A 16 -3.52 -1.25 -4.04
N ALA A 17 -3.21 -2.53 -3.88
CA ALA A 17 -3.10 -3.16 -2.55
C ALA A 17 -1.99 -2.51 -1.72
N VAL A 18 -0.82 -2.29 -2.30
CA VAL A 18 0.31 -1.66 -1.61
C VAL A 18 -0.07 -0.27 -1.12
N LEU A 19 -0.63 0.55 -2.00
CA LEU A 19 -0.95 1.95 -1.65
C LEU A 19 -2.03 2.05 -0.59
N LEU A 20 -3.10 1.26 -0.71
CA LEU A 20 -4.19 1.28 0.27
C LEU A 20 -3.74 0.74 1.62
N HIS A 21 -2.99 -0.36 1.64
CA HIS A 21 -2.50 -0.97 2.88
C HIS A 21 -1.55 -0.01 3.61
N LEU A 22 -0.63 0.59 2.85
CA LEU A 22 0.32 1.55 3.38
C LEU A 22 -0.41 2.76 3.98
N PHE A 23 -1.40 3.30 3.27
CA PHE A 23 -2.16 4.44 3.76
C PHE A 23 -2.87 4.12 5.08
N HIS A 24 -3.51 2.96 5.13
CA HIS A 24 -4.30 2.57 6.30
C HIS A 24 -3.43 2.38 7.56
N TYR A 25 -2.30 1.71 7.44
CA TYR A 25 -1.46 1.36 8.58
C TYR A 25 -0.29 2.32 8.82
N GLY A 26 0.04 3.18 7.86
CA GLY A 26 1.15 4.12 7.96
C GLY A 26 2.49 3.52 7.57
N GLU A 27 2.67 2.22 7.76
CA GLU A 27 3.82 1.47 7.27
C GLU A 27 3.35 0.06 6.92
N THR A 28 4.12 -0.63 6.08
CA THR A 28 3.71 -1.94 5.61
C THR A 28 4.91 -2.81 5.22
N HIS A 29 4.64 -4.10 5.05
CA HIS A 29 5.61 -5.04 4.50
C HIS A 29 4.91 -6.01 3.55
N GLY A 30 5.68 -6.64 2.67
CA GLY A 30 5.13 -7.42 1.56
C GLY A 30 4.16 -8.51 1.97
N ARG A 31 4.50 -9.28 3.01
CA ARG A 31 3.65 -10.40 3.45
C ARG A 31 2.29 -9.94 3.99
N ALA A 32 2.27 -8.80 4.69
CA ALA A 32 1.02 -8.26 5.21
C ALA A 32 0.08 -7.85 4.08
N VAL A 33 0.61 -7.15 3.07
CA VAL A 33 -0.18 -6.75 1.91
C VAL A 33 -0.70 -7.97 1.16
N SER A 34 0.18 -8.93 0.90
CA SER A 34 -0.17 -10.16 0.18
C SER A 34 -1.28 -10.92 0.88
N ARG A 35 -1.18 -11.07 2.18
CA ARG A 35 -2.17 -11.77 2.99
C ARG A 35 -3.51 -11.04 3.02
N ASP A 36 -3.48 -9.73 3.34
CA ASP A 36 -4.71 -8.99 3.58
C ASP A 36 -5.49 -8.71 2.29
N PHE A 37 -4.79 -8.57 1.16
CA PHE A 37 -5.43 -8.28 -0.12
C PHE A 37 -5.51 -9.50 -1.05
N SER A 38 -5.00 -10.65 -0.61
CA SER A 38 -4.98 -11.88 -1.42
C SER A 38 -4.32 -11.66 -2.78
N VAL A 39 -3.15 -11.04 -2.76
CA VAL A 39 -2.35 -10.76 -3.95
C VAL A 39 -1.01 -11.49 -3.84
N SER A 40 -0.49 -11.93 -4.98
CA SER A 40 0.81 -12.62 -5.04
C SER A 40 1.91 -11.81 -4.35
N LEU A 41 2.69 -12.47 -3.49
CA LEU A 41 3.81 -11.83 -2.79
C LEU A 41 4.83 -11.27 -3.78
N VAL A 42 5.12 -12.00 -4.87
CA VAL A 42 6.06 -11.54 -5.89
C VAL A 42 5.57 -10.23 -6.52
N SER A 43 4.28 -10.15 -6.85
CA SER A 43 3.70 -8.94 -7.43
C SER A 43 3.75 -7.77 -6.46
N VAL A 44 3.46 -8.02 -5.19
CA VAL A 44 3.54 -7.01 -4.14
C VAL A 44 4.97 -6.50 -3.99
N GLN A 45 5.94 -7.39 -3.92
CA GLN A 45 7.36 -7.04 -3.78
C GLN A 45 7.82 -6.15 -4.93
N ARG A 46 7.42 -6.47 -6.16
CA ARG A 46 7.75 -5.64 -7.34
C ARG A 46 7.22 -4.23 -7.21
N GLN A 47 6.01 -4.07 -6.70
CA GLN A 47 5.41 -2.74 -6.54
C GLN A 47 6.08 -1.96 -5.42
N LEU A 48 6.39 -2.59 -4.30
CA LEU A 48 7.12 -1.94 -3.21
C LEU A 48 8.48 -1.42 -3.68
N GLU A 49 9.22 -2.25 -4.41
CA GLU A 49 10.53 -1.85 -4.96
C GLU A 49 10.38 -0.73 -5.99
N ARG A 50 9.36 -0.78 -6.83
CA ARG A 50 9.07 0.24 -7.83
C ARG A 50 8.80 1.59 -7.18
N PHE A 51 7.96 1.61 -6.14
CA PHE A 51 7.66 2.85 -5.42
C PHE A 51 8.88 3.36 -4.65
N GLU A 52 9.70 2.46 -4.12
CA GLU A 52 10.96 2.87 -3.49
C GLU A 52 11.89 3.53 -4.51
N ARG A 53 12.05 2.94 -5.68
CA ARG A 53 12.88 3.51 -6.75
C ARG A 53 12.38 4.87 -7.22
N SER A 54 11.08 5.09 -7.16
CA SER A 54 10.49 6.40 -7.52
C SER A 54 10.76 7.48 -6.47
N GLY A 55 11.25 7.10 -5.30
CA GLY A 55 11.47 8.02 -4.19
C GLY A 55 10.24 8.30 -3.35
N THR A 56 9.09 7.70 -3.67
CA THR A 56 7.86 7.92 -2.89
C THR A 56 7.82 7.11 -1.61
N LEU A 57 8.49 5.96 -1.57
CA LEU A 57 8.60 5.15 -0.37
C LEU A 57 10.05 5.03 0.07
N VAL A 58 10.22 4.88 1.37
CA VAL A 58 11.50 4.51 1.99
C VAL A 58 11.36 3.16 2.63
N CYS A 59 12.46 2.44 2.73
CA CYS A 59 12.50 1.09 3.26
C CYS A 59 13.51 1.01 4.39
N LYS A 60 13.15 0.33 5.47
CA LYS A 60 14.13 0.02 6.50
C LYS A 60 13.96 -1.43 6.95
N ARG A 61 15.06 -2.04 7.39
CA ARG A 61 15.04 -3.40 7.91
C ARG A 61 14.67 -3.39 9.39
N GLN A 62 13.70 -4.23 9.75
CA GLN A 62 13.35 -4.49 11.14
C GLN A 62 13.45 -6.01 11.34
N GLY A 63 14.53 -6.47 11.97
CA GLY A 63 14.82 -7.88 12.05
C GLY A 63 15.06 -8.46 10.67
N ARG A 64 14.24 -9.41 10.25
CA ARG A 64 14.31 -10.03 8.92
C ARG A 64 13.31 -9.43 7.94
N THR A 65 12.57 -8.42 8.38
CA THR A 65 11.48 -7.85 7.58
C THR A 65 11.90 -6.50 7.02
N LEU A 66 11.59 -6.28 5.75
CA LEU A 66 11.72 -4.97 5.11
C LEU A 66 10.40 -4.22 5.28
N VAL A 67 10.45 -3.09 5.96
CA VAL A 67 9.27 -2.26 6.25
C VAL A 67 9.33 -0.99 5.41
N TYR A 68 8.23 -0.72 4.73
CA TYR A 68 8.11 0.43 3.83
C TYR A 68 7.18 1.47 4.43
N SER A 69 7.51 2.74 4.21
CA SER A 69 6.69 3.87 4.66
C SER A 69 6.80 5.01 3.66
N TRP A 70 5.90 6.00 3.77
CA TRP A 70 5.96 7.17 2.92
C TRP A 70 7.26 7.93 3.17
N ASN A 71 7.89 8.39 2.08
CA ASN A 71 9.11 9.20 2.20
C ASN A 71 8.74 10.61 2.69
N PRO A 72 9.10 10.98 3.94
CA PRO A 72 8.70 12.26 4.50
C PRO A 72 9.37 13.48 3.82
N LYS A 73 10.42 13.23 3.04
CA LYS A 73 11.14 14.29 2.33
C LYS A 73 10.65 14.48 0.89
N SER A 74 9.73 13.63 0.43
CA SER A 74 9.25 13.67 -0.95
C SER A 74 7.91 14.41 -1.04
N ARG A 75 7.88 15.49 -1.81
CA ARG A 75 6.63 16.19 -2.10
C ARG A 75 5.72 15.33 -2.97
N LEU A 76 6.31 14.54 -3.86
CA LEU A 76 5.55 13.60 -4.68
C LEU A 76 4.85 12.56 -3.79
N ALA A 77 5.55 12.03 -2.79
CA ALA A 77 4.95 11.08 -1.85
C ALA A 77 3.77 11.71 -1.10
N ALA A 78 3.90 12.97 -0.68
CA ALA A 78 2.81 13.68 0.00
C ALA A 78 1.56 13.78 -0.89
N ARG A 79 1.75 14.11 -2.16
CA ARG A 79 0.62 14.21 -3.10
C ARG A 79 0.03 12.86 -3.46
N LEU A 80 0.87 11.85 -3.59
CA LEU A 80 0.40 10.48 -3.82
C LEU A 80 -0.44 10.01 -2.63
N ARG A 81 0.03 10.30 -1.41
CA ARG A 81 -0.71 9.96 -0.20
C ARG A 81 -2.07 10.65 -0.17
N ASP A 82 -2.14 11.93 -0.56
CA ASP A 82 -3.40 12.67 -0.64
C ASP A 82 -4.36 12.01 -1.64
N LEU A 83 -3.85 11.57 -2.79
CA LEU A 83 -4.65 10.87 -3.78
C LEU A 83 -5.21 9.57 -3.21
N VAL A 84 -4.37 8.79 -2.56
CA VAL A 84 -4.78 7.52 -1.94
C VAL A 84 -5.79 7.76 -0.83
N ALA A 85 -5.63 8.85 -0.07
CA ALA A 85 -6.57 9.22 0.99
C ALA A 85 -8.00 9.38 0.45
N VAL A 86 -8.16 10.03 -0.70
CA VAL A 86 -9.48 10.21 -1.32
C VAL A 86 -10.12 8.85 -1.63
N VAL A 87 -9.35 7.94 -2.19
CA VAL A 87 -9.84 6.60 -2.52
C VAL A 87 -10.18 5.82 -1.24
N HIS A 88 -9.30 5.88 -0.25
CA HIS A 88 -9.51 5.18 1.03
C HIS A 88 -10.77 5.68 1.74
N GLU A 89 -11.00 6.99 1.75
CA GLU A 89 -12.20 7.58 2.35
C GLU A 89 -13.49 7.12 1.66
N GLY A 90 -13.40 6.84 0.36
CA GLY A 90 -14.54 6.35 -0.42
C GLY A 90 -14.83 4.87 -0.23
N MET A 91 -13.99 4.13 0.49
CA MET A 91 -14.22 2.70 0.72
C MET A 91 -15.38 2.49 1.70
N SER A 92 -16.22 1.48 1.42
CA SER A 92 -17.29 1.10 2.34
C SER A 92 -16.71 0.53 3.64
N LEU A 93 -17.49 0.61 4.72
CA LEU A 93 -17.10 0.00 6.00
C LEU A 93 -16.85 -1.49 5.82
N GLN A 94 -17.71 -2.16 5.05
CA GLN A 94 -17.59 -3.58 4.78
C GLN A 94 -16.26 -3.92 4.09
N ALA A 95 -15.87 -3.13 3.08
CA ALA A 95 -14.58 -3.33 2.40
C ALA A 95 -13.41 -3.11 3.34
N LYS A 96 -13.48 -2.10 4.20
CA LYS A 96 -12.41 -1.83 5.17
C LYS A 96 -12.27 -2.95 6.18
N GLU A 97 -13.36 -3.50 6.66
CA GLU A 97 -13.32 -4.62 7.61
C GLU A 97 -12.71 -5.87 6.97
N ALA A 98 -12.98 -6.11 5.69
CA ALA A 98 -12.44 -7.27 4.98
C ALA A 98 -10.94 -7.13 4.70
N LEU A 99 -10.46 -5.93 4.37
CA LEU A 99 -9.08 -5.72 3.92
C LEU A 99 -8.12 -5.27 5.01
N TYR A 100 -8.63 -4.72 6.10
CA TYR A 100 -7.78 -4.19 7.18
C TYR A 100 -8.14 -4.84 8.51
N PRO A 101 -7.69 -6.08 8.74
CA PRO A 101 -7.96 -6.73 10.02
C PRO A 101 -7.29 -5.97 11.15
N GLU A 102 -7.94 -5.94 12.32
CA GLU A 102 -7.35 -5.32 13.51
C GLU A 102 -6.06 -6.04 13.89
N ARG A 103 -5.06 -5.25 14.22
CA ARG A 103 -3.78 -5.76 14.71
C ARG A 103 -3.63 -5.42 16.18
N ARG A 104 -3.19 -6.39 16.94
CA ARG A 104 -3.00 -6.24 18.39
C ARG A 104 -1.57 -6.46 18.78
#